data_b5fe238091c5a2b381e3d36f31d491cf
#
_entry.id   b5fe238091c5a2b381e3d36f31d491cf
#
_cell.length_a   1.000
_cell.length_b   1.000
_cell.length_c   1.000
_cell.angle_alpha   90.00
_cell.angle_beta   90.00
_cell.angle_gamma   90.00
#
_symmetry.space_group_name_H-M   'P 1'
#
loop_
_entity.id
_entity.type
_entity.pdbx_description
1 polymer ?
#
loop_
_entity_poly.entity_id
_entity_poly.type
_entity_poly.pdbx_seq_one_letter_code
_entity_poly.pdbx_strand_id
1 'polypeptide(L)'
;GTNSPFRNRSVKENLELFEGMKAGKYDAGTHVLRAKIDMEDPNMLMRDPIMYRIMYAKHHRTGNDWCIYPMYDWTHGESDYIEQISHSLCSLEFKPHRKLYDWFKEHVYNYAKTELPLPPKQREFARLNLSYTIMSKRKLLRLVEDGIVSGWDDPRMPTISGLRRRGYTPNAIRKFVETVGVAKRENVIDVALLEFCIREDLNKTASRVMAVLDPIKVVITNYPEGKEEWFEAENNPEDDTAGSRKIPFSREIYIEKNDFKEEAGNKFFRLKLGGEVRLKNAYII
;
A
#
# COMPACT_ATOMS: atom_id res chain seq x y z
N GLY A 1 -25.58 -27.87 -11.30
CA GLY A 1 -24.63 -28.16 -12.39
C GLY A 1 -24.81 -29.57 -12.95
N THR A 2 -24.17 -29.87 -14.06
CA THR A 2 -24.18 -31.20 -14.68
C THR A 2 -22.83 -31.87 -14.52
N ASN A 3 -22.84 -33.18 -14.31
CA ASN A 3 -21.63 -33.96 -14.23
C ASN A 3 -20.89 -33.97 -15.58
N SER A 4 -19.58 -33.76 -15.56
CA SER A 4 -18.72 -33.96 -16.71
C SER A 4 -18.70 -35.46 -17.09
N PRO A 5 -18.63 -35.81 -18.39
CA PRO A 5 -18.48 -37.22 -18.81
C PRO A 5 -17.18 -37.85 -18.27
N PHE A 6 -16.22 -37.03 -17.88
CA PHE A 6 -14.92 -37.46 -17.37
C PHE A 6 -14.86 -37.60 -15.83
N ARG A 7 -15.94 -37.26 -15.13
CA ARG A 7 -15.97 -37.19 -13.66
C ARG A 7 -15.78 -38.55 -12.98
N ASN A 8 -16.16 -39.61 -13.66
CA ASN A 8 -16.14 -40.97 -13.11
C ASN A 8 -14.99 -41.86 -13.63
N ARG A 9 -13.93 -41.25 -14.17
CA ARG A 9 -12.71 -41.96 -14.50
C ARG A 9 -12.12 -42.63 -13.25
N SER A 10 -11.40 -43.77 -13.45
CA SER A 10 -10.69 -44.41 -12.38
C SER A 10 -9.54 -43.58 -11.82
N VAL A 11 -9.16 -43.84 -10.58
CA VAL A 11 -7.99 -43.16 -9.97
C VAL A 11 -6.72 -43.41 -10.80
N LYS A 12 -6.53 -44.63 -11.30
CA LYS A 12 -5.37 -44.97 -12.13
C LYS A 12 -5.31 -44.11 -13.40
N GLU A 13 -6.41 -44.05 -14.13
CA GLU A 13 -6.50 -43.22 -15.35
C GLU A 13 -6.24 -41.74 -15.06
N ASN A 14 -6.81 -41.19 -13.97
CA ASN A 14 -6.57 -39.83 -13.58
C ASN A 14 -5.12 -39.52 -13.20
N LEU A 15 -4.44 -40.48 -12.55
CA LEU A 15 -2.99 -40.37 -12.25
C LEU A 15 -2.15 -40.39 -13.52
N GLU A 16 -2.44 -41.29 -14.46
CA GLU A 16 -1.73 -41.35 -15.73
C GLU A 16 -1.88 -40.06 -16.54
N LEU A 17 -3.09 -39.49 -16.58
CA LEU A 17 -3.36 -38.21 -17.25
C LEU A 17 -2.65 -37.05 -16.54
N PHE A 18 -2.64 -37.02 -15.19
CA PHE A 18 -1.96 -35.98 -14.42
C PHE A 18 -0.43 -36.02 -14.59
N GLU A 19 0.18 -37.21 -14.59
CA GLU A 19 1.60 -37.38 -14.92
C GLU A 19 1.89 -36.96 -16.38
N GLY A 20 0.95 -37.19 -17.28
CA GLY A 20 1.02 -36.70 -18.66
C GLY A 20 0.98 -35.17 -18.74
N MET A 21 0.14 -34.52 -17.95
CA MET A 21 0.10 -33.06 -17.83
C MET A 21 1.46 -32.52 -17.33
N LYS A 22 1.97 -33.12 -16.26
CA LYS A 22 3.27 -32.75 -15.65
C LYS A 22 4.43 -32.93 -16.61
N ALA A 23 4.39 -34.01 -17.43
CA ALA A 23 5.41 -34.29 -18.43
C ALA A 23 5.29 -33.45 -19.71
N GLY A 24 4.34 -32.53 -19.79
CA GLY A 24 4.15 -31.66 -20.97
C GLY A 24 3.59 -32.38 -22.21
N LYS A 25 2.86 -33.47 -22.04
CA LYS A 25 2.30 -34.24 -23.16
C LYS A 25 1.07 -33.61 -23.80
N TYR A 26 0.48 -32.59 -23.15
CA TYR A 26 -0.79 -31.99 -23.58
C TYR A 26 -0.67 -30.48 -23.71
N ASP A 27 -1.39 -29.92 -24.66
CA ASP A 27 -1.44 -28.49 -24.88
C ASP A 27 -2.21 -27.75 -23.77
N ALA A 28 -1.88 -26.48 -23.58
CA ALA A 28 -2.59 -25.61 -22.65
C ALA A 28 -4.08 -25.52 -23.00
N GLY A 29 -4.93 -25.61 -21.98
CA GLY A 29 -6.38 -25.56 -22.13
C GLY A 29 -7.05 -26.90 -22.46
N THR A 30 -6.30 -27.98 -22.74
CA THR A 30 -6.87 -29.29 -23.06
C THR A 30 -7.25 -30.13 -21.84
N HIS A 31 -6.43 -30.05 -20.79
CA HIS A 31 -6.61 -30.83 -19.56
C HIS A 31 -6.49 -29.95 -18.33
N VAL A 32 -7.29 -30.25 -17.31
CA VAL A 32 -7.22 -29.68 -15.96
C VAL A 32 -7.44 -30.77 -14.93
N LEU A 33 -6.83 -30.69 -13.78
CA LEU A 33 -7.17 -31.52 -12.63
C LEU A 33 -8.23 -30.80 -11.80
N ARG A 34 -9.31 -31.51 -11.46
CA ARG A 34 -10.41 -30.99 -10.63
C ARG A 34 -10.55 -31.82 -9.34
N ALA A 35 -10.92 -31.15 -8.26
CA ALA A 35 -11.44 -31.84 -7.09
C ALA A 35 -12.83 -32.39 -7.40
N LYS A 36 -13.14 -33.60 -6.94
CA LYS A 36 -14.46 -34.23 -7.08
C LYS A 36 -15.25 -33.97 -5.81
N ILE A 37 -16.13 -32.98 -5.83
CA ILE A 37 -16.91 -32.54 -4.66
C ILE A 37 -18.40 -32.77 -4.92
N ASP A 38 -19.12 -31.72 -5.32
CA ASP A 38 -20.57 -31.77 -5.53
C ASP A 38 -20.98 -30.76 -6.60
N MET A 39 -21.51 -31.25 -7.71
CA MET A 39 -21.96 -30.41 -8.82
C MET A 39 -23.31 -29.71 -8.55
N GLU A 40 -24.01 -30.07 -7.48
CA GLU A 40 -25.30 -29.48 -7.08
C GLU A 40 -25.17 -28.49 -5.92
N ASP A 41 -23.96 -28.35 -5.32
CA ASP A 41 -23.74 -27.40 -4.22
C ASP A 41 -24.19 -25.98 -4.61
N PRO A 42 -24.96 -25.28 -3.77
CA PRO A 42 -25.36 -23.90 -4.03
C PRO A 42 -24.17 -22.95 -4.17
N ASN A 43 -23.05 -23.21 -3.48
CA ASN A 43 -21.81 -22.50 -3.68
C ASN A 43 -21.08 -23.02 -4.93
N MET A 44 -21.04 -22.22 -5.98
CA MET A 44 -20.40 -22.57 -7.25
C MET A 44 -18.93 -22.99 -7.09
N LEU A 45 -18.23 -22.48 -6.08
CA LEU A 45 -16.83 -22.81 -5.80
C LEU A 45 -16.65 -24.28 -5.36
N MET A 46 -17.72 -24.93 -4.87
CA MET A 46 -17.73 -26.35 -4.49
C MET A 46 -18.03 -27.29 -5.67
N ARG A 47 -18.36 -26.75 -6.85
CA ARG A 47 -18.74 -27.54 -8.02
C ARG A 47 -17.51 -28.00 -8.79
N ASP A 48 -16.85 -29.04 -8.30
CA ASP A 48 -15.65 -29.65 -8.86
C ASP A 48 -14.60 -28.61 -9.32
N PRO A 49 -14.04 -27.79 -8.40
CA PRO A 49 -13.12 -26.71 -8.74
C PRO A 49 -11.82 -27.22 -9.36
N ILE A 50 -11.21 -26.38 -10.18
CA ILE A 50 -9.92 -26.69 -10.79
C ILE A 50 -8.81 -26.58 -9.73
N MET A 51 -8.00 -27.62 -9.60
CA MET A 51 -6.81 -27.67 -8.73
C MET A 51 -5.54 -27.30 -9.50
N TYR A 52 -5.33 -27.91 -10.68
CA TYR A 52 -4.16 -27.66 -11.56
C TYR A 52 -4.59 -27.41 -12.99
N ARG A 53 -3.85 -26.54 -13.67
CA ARG A 53 -3.97 -26.29 -15.10
C ARG A 53 -2.61 -26.38 -15.80
N ILE A 54 -2.63 -26.64 -17.09
CA ILE A 54 -1.44 -26.57 -17.94
C ILE A 54 -1.22 -25.10 -18.34
N MET A 55 0.02 -24.62 -18.16
CA MET A 55 0.43 -23.28 -18.57
C MET A 55 1.92 -23.28 -18.93
N TYR A 56 2.23 -23.07 -20.19
CA TYR A 56 3.61 -22.95 -20.66
C TYR A 56 4.08 -21.50 -20.50
N ALA A 57 4.63 -21.19 -19.33
CA ALA A 57 5.15 -19.85 -19.02
C ALA A 57 6.45 -19.98 -18.22
N LYS A 58 7.45 -19.17 -18.58
CA LYS A 58 8.70 -19.11 -17.83
C LYS A 58 8.47 -18.51 -16.45
N HIS A 59 8.76 -19.28 -15.41
CA HIS A 59 8.68 -18.81 -14.03
C HIS A 59 10.01 -18.14 -13.62
N HIS A 60 9.94 -17.05 -12.86
CA HIS A 60 11.11 -16.24 -12.50
C HIS A 60 12.16 -16.97 -11.64
N ARG A 61 11.80 -18.03 -10.91
CA ARG A 61 12.70 -18.84 -10.07
C ARG A 61 13.01 -20.19 -10.67
N THR A 62 12.02 -20.91 -11.19
CA THR A 62 12.16 -22.30 -11.67
C THR A 62 12.26 -22.40 -13.20
N GLY A 63 12.28 -21.26 -13.90
CA GLY A 63 12.42 -21.28 -15.36
C GLY A 63 11.27 -22.02 -16.05
N ASN A 64 11.61 -23.04 -16.84
CA ASN A 64 10.67 -23.87 -17.58
C ASN A 64 10.52 -25.29 -16.98
N ASP A 65 10.90 -25.51 -15.73
CA ASP A 65 10.87 -26.83 -15.08
C ASP A 65 9.45 -27.36 -14.90
N TRP A 66 8.46 -26.47 -14.85
CA TRP A 66 7.07 -26.80 -14.66
C TRP A 66 6.19 -26.28 -15.79
N CYS A 67 5.28 -27.11 -16.25
CA CYS A 67 4.22 -26.75 -17.20
C CYS A 67 2.80 -26.91 -16.64
N ILE A 68 2.67 -27.28 -15.36
CA ILE A 68 1.41 -27.29 -14.61
C ILE A 68 1.52 -26.35 -13.43
N TYR A 69 0.43 -25.63 -13.15
CA TYR A 69 0.38 -24.65 -12.07
C TYR A 69 -0.90 -24.85 -11.26
N PRO A 70 -0.78 -24.80 -9.91
CA PRO A 70 -1.94 -24.91 -9.05
C PRO A 70 -2.80 -23.64 -9.13
N MET A 71 -4.10 -23.79 -8.89
CA MET A 71 -5.02 -22.68 -8.73
C MET A 71 -4.99 -22.15 -7.29
N TYR A 72 -5.37 -20.89 -7.13
CA TYR A 72 -5.31 -20.18 -5.85
C TYR A 72 -6.00 -20.93 -4.70
N ASP A 73 -7.22 -21.42 -4.92
CA ASP A 73 -8.00 -22.08 -3.87
C ASP A 73 -7.35 -23.37 -3.34
N TRP A 74 -6.61 -24.05 -4.21
CA TRP A 74 -5.83 -25.21 -3.82
C TRP A 74 -4.55 -24.79 -3.09
N THR A 75 -3.81 -23.81 -3.64
CA THR A 75 -2.46 -23.46 -3.17
C THR A 75 -2.48 -22.75 -1.81
N HIS A 76 -3.46 -21.87 -1.56
CA HIS A 76 -3.45 -21.01 -0.38
C HIS A 76 -3.39 -21.80 0.92
N GLY A 77 -4.31 -22.73 1.11
CA GLY A 77 -4.34 -23.57 2.32
C GLY A 77 -3.17 -24.53 2.44
N GLU A 78 -2.74 -25.11 1.31
CA GLU A 78 -1.63 -26.07 1.28
C GLU A 78 -0.30 -25.44 1.60
N SER A 79 0.01 -24.28 0.98
CA SER A 79 1.24 -23.54 1.26
C SER A 79 1.31 -23.11 2.71
N ASP A 80 0.23 -22.53 3.22
CA ASP A 80 0.16 -22.07 4.61
C ASP A 80 0.29 -23.24 5.61
N TYR A 81 -0.25 -24.40 5.26
CA TYR A 81 -0.09 -25.60 6.10
C TYR A 81 1.34 -26.11 6.12
N ILE A 82 1.96 -26.23 4.96
CA ILE A 82 3.37 -26.69 4.84
C ILE A 82 4.30 -25.71 5.59
N GLU A 83 4.02 -24.42 5.50
CA GLU A 83 4.80 -23.37 6.19
C GLU A 83 4.40 -23.18 7.66
N GLN A 84 3.45 -23.95 8.18
CA GLN A 84 2.93 -23.86 9.55
C GLN A 84 2.36 -22.47 9.93
N ILE A 85 1.72 -21.82 8.98
CA ILE A 85 1.00 -20.57 9.19
C ILE A 85 -0.32 -20.86 9.91
N SER A 86 -0.54 -20.25 11.05
CA SER A 86 -1.78 -20.45 11.84
C SER A 86 -2.98 -19.67 11.27
N HIS A 87 -2.74 -18.51 10.67
CA HIS A 87 -3.76 -17.61 10.13
C HIS A 87 -3.49 -17.35 8.64
N SER A 88 -4.26 -18.00 7.78
CA SER A 88 -4.24 -17.76 6.32
C SER A 88 -4.99 -16.48 6.01
N LEU A 89 -4.26 -15.39 5.74
CA LEU A 89 -4.82 -14.07 5.53
C LEU A 89 -5.19 -13.84 4.06
N CYS A 90 -6.38 -13.30 3.81
CA CYS A 90 -6.84 -12.92 2.47
C CYS A 90 -7.84 -11.76 2.52
N SER A 91 -8.15 -11.18 1.37
CA SER A 91 -9.16 -10.12 1.28
C SER A 91 -10.60 -10.66 1.36
N LEU A 92 -11.56 -9.78 1.67
CA LEU A 92 -12.98 -10.14 1.87
C LEU A 92 -13.63 -10.84 0.67
N GLU A 93 -13.14 -10.63 -0.54
CA GLU A 93 -13.62 -11.30 -1.76
C GLU A 93 -13.48 -12.82 -1.67
N PHE A 94 -12.57 -13.35 -0.86
CA PHE A 94 -12.38 -14.79 -0.63
C PHE A 94 -13.25 -15.37 0.47
N LYS A 95 -14.16 -14.59 1.07
CA LYS A 95 -15.09 -15.12 2.08
C LYS A 95 -15.95 -16.30 1.56
N PRO A 96 -16.48 -16.29 0.32
CA PRO A 96 -17.18 -17.44 -0.24
C PRO A 96 -16.29 -18.68 -0.45
N HIS A 97 -14.97 -18.49 -0.57
CA HIS A 97 -13.99 -19.57 -0.78
C HIS A 97 -13.68 -20.37 0.51
N ARG A 98 -14.05 -19.86 1.69
CA ARG A 98 -13.71 -20.51 2.97
C ARG A 98 -14.20 -21.95 3.05
N LYS A 99 -15.42 -22.26 2.52
CA LYS A 99 -15.95 -23.62 2.49
C LYS A 99 -15.05 -24.56 1.69
N LEU A 100 -14.55 -24.09 0.55
CA LEU A 100 -13.62 -24.86 -0.29
C LEU A 100 -12.24 -25.01 0.37
N TYR A 101 -11.73 -23.94 0.98
CA TYR A 101 -10.49 -23.96 1.76
C TYR A 101 -10.55 -25.02 2.88
N ASP A 102 -11.64 -25.04 3.65
CA ASP A 102 -11.82 -26.02 4.73
C ASP A 102 -11.96 -27.44 4.16
N TRP A 103 -12.63 -27.62 3.03
CA TRP A 103 -12.79 -28.92 2.37
C TRP A 103 -11.44 -29.48 1.92
N PHE A 104 -10.59 -28.70 1.25
CA PHE A 104 -9.24 -29.12 0.85
C PHE A 104 -8.42 -29.53 2.08
N LYS A 105 -8.42 -28.70 3.08
CA LYS A 105 -7.73 -28.95 4.34
C LYS A 105 -8.11 -30.31 4.94
N GLU A 106 -9.39 -30.56 5.11
CA GLU A 106 -9.90 -31.80 5.70
C GLU A 106 -9.52 -33.05 4.89
N HIS A 107 -9.60 -32.98 3.57
CA HIS A 107 -9.32 -34.11 2.70
C HIS A 107 -7.84 -34.41 2.54
N VAL A 108 -7.01 -33.39 2.41
CA VAL A 108 -5.57 -33.55 2.24
C VAL A 108 -4.91 -33.97 3.55
N TYR A 109 -5.23 -33.35 4.66
CA TYR A 109 -4.58 -33.66 5.95
C TYR A 109 -4.95 -35.01 6.47
N ASN A 110 -6.21 -35.40 6.38
CA ASN A 110 -6.64 -36.73 6.76
C ASN A 110 -6.02 -37.84 5.90
N TYR A 111 -5.73 -37.53 4.62
CA TYR A 111 -5.14 -38.51 3.69
C TYR A 111 -3.62 -38.58 3.79
N ALA A 112 -2.95 -37.45 3.95
CA ALA A 112 -1.49 -37.36 3.96
C ALA A 112 -0.86 -37.87 5.27
N LYS A 113 -1.66 -38.10 6.34
CA LYS A 113 -1.17 -38.50 7.69
C LYS A 113 0.04 -37.68 8.14
N THR A 114 0.00 -36.37 7.86
CA THR A 114 1.13 -35.48 8.15
C THR A 114 1.21 -35.23 9.64
N GLU A 115 2.41 -35.25 10.20
CA GLU A 115 2.69 -34.99 11.62
C GLU A 115 2.66 -33.49 11.96
N LEU A 116 2.27 -32.62 11.01
CA LEU A 116 2.25 -31.18 11.22
C LEU A 116 1.11 -30.77 12.15
N PRO A 117 1.38 -30.10 13.28
CA PRO A 117 0.43 -30.04 14.41
C PRO A 117 -0.73 -29.07 14.23
N LEU A 118 -0.68 -28.07 13.34
CA LEU A 118 -1.72 -27.03 13.27
C LEU A 118 -2.27 -26.83 11.85
N PRO A 119 -3.56 -27.15 11.64
CA PRO A 119 -4.23 -26.74 10.41
C PRO A 119 -4.46 -25.22 10.41
N PRO A 120 -4.12 -24.52 9.34
CA PRO A 120 -4.34 -23.09 9.21
C PRO A 120 -5.83 -22.75 9.19
N LYS A 121 -6.17 -21.50 9.52
CA LYS A 121 -7.54 -21.00 9.45
C LYS A 121 -7.60 -19.77 8.56
N GLN A 122 -8.46 -19.78 7.55
CA GLN A 122 -8.67 -18.61 6.69
C GLN A 122 -9.27 -17.46 7.50
N ARG A 123 -8.68 -16.28 7.34
CA ARG A 123 -9.10 -15.01 7.94
C ARG A 123 -9.14 -13.93 6.88
N GLU A 124 -10.32 -13.42 6.58
CA GLU A 124 -10.53 -12.37 5.61
C GLU A 124 -10.55 -11.00 6.29
N PHE A 125 -10.01 -10.01 5.59
CA PHE A 125 -10.05 -8.61 6.01
C PHE A 125 -10.36 -7.68 4.84
N ALA A 126 -10.90 -6.50 5.16
CA ALA A 126 -11.22 -5.48 4.17
C ALA A 126 -9.95 -4.87 3.57
N ARG A 127 -10.02 -4.55 2.28
CA ARG A 127 -8.99 -3.75 1.63
C ARG A 127 -9.02 -2.33 2.21
N LEU A 128 -7.83 -1.74 2.41
CA LEU A 128 -7.71 -0.32 2.72
C LEU A 128 -8.08 0.50 1.49
N ASN A 129 -9.13 1.31 1.59
CA ASN A 129 -9.50 2.30 0.60
C ASN A 129 -9.33 3.69 1.21
N LEU A 130 -8.67 4.59 0.48
CA LEU A 130 -8.47 5.98 0.87
C LEU A 130 -9.36 6.89 0.02
N SER A 131 -9.93 7.94 0.63
CA SER A 131 -10.59 9.01 -0.10
C SER A 131 -9.59 9.69 -1.05
N TYR A 132 -10.08 10.19 -2.17
CA TYR A 132 -9.29 10.89 -3.20
C TYR A 132 -8.06 10.13 -3.72
N THR A 133 -8.01 8.79 -3.51
CA THR A 133 -6.85 7.98 -3.87
C THR A 133 -7.26 6.74 -4.64
N ILE A 134 -6.61 6.50 -5.78
CA ILE A 134 -6.83 5.30 -6.57
C ILE A 134 -5.95 4.17 -6.04
N MET A 135 -6.57 3.12 -5.46
CA MET A 135 -5.88 1.94 -4.90
C MET A 135 -5.89 0.74 -5.86
N SER A 136 -6.19 0.94 -7.14
CA SER A 136 -6.26 -0.13 -8.14
C SER A 136 -4.93 -0.28 -8.88
N LYS A 137 -4.26 -1.44 -8.73
CA LYS A 137 -3.02 -1.76 -9.45
C LYS A 137 -3.17 -1.58 -10.98
N ARG A 138 -4.29 -2.04 -11.57
CA ARG A 138 -4.55 -1.93 -13.01
C ARG A 138 -4.61 -0.47 -13.49
N LYS A 139 -5.25 0.40 -12.71
CA LYS A 139 -5.33 1.83 -13.05
C LYS A 139 -4.00 2.54 -12.87
N LEU A 140 -3.25 2.19 -11.81
CA LEU A 140 -1.93 2.75 -11.54
C LEU A 140 -0.90 2.27 -12.57
N LEU A 141 -0.95 0.99 -12.99
CA LEU A 141 -0.09 0.46 -14.06
C LEU A 141 -0.24 1.27 -15.35
N ARG A 142 -1.45 1.62 -15.72
CA ARG A 142 -1.70 2.44 -16.90
C ARG A 142 -1.02 3.81 -16.85
N LEU A 143 -0.95 4.45 -15.67
CA LEU A 143 -0.22 5.72 -15.52
C LEU A 143 1.29 5.56 -15.78
N VAL A 144 1.83 4.40 -15.42
CA VAL A 144 3.25 4.08 -15.67
C VAL A 144 3.48 3.76 -17.17
N GLU A 145 2.62 2.93 -17.77
CA GLU A 145 2.72 2.53 -19.17
C GLU A 145 2.52 3.70 -20.13
N ASP A 146 1.58 4.60 -19.82
CA ASP A 146 1.32 5.82 -20.61
C ASP A 146 2.36 6.93 -20.36
N GLY A 147 3.37 6.70 -19.49
CA GLY A 147 4.43 7.67 -19.18
C GLY A 147 3.96 8.93 -18.42
N ILE A 148 2.77 8.91 -17.81
CA ILE A 148 2.21 10.03 -17.03
C ILE A 148 2.99 10.22 -15.73
N VAL A 149 3.50 9.15 -15.17
CA VAL A 149 4.39 9.13 -13.99
C VAL A 149 5.72 8.48 -14.36
N SER A 150 6.78 8.81 -13.62
CA SER A 150 8.14 8.32 -13.89
C SER A 150 8.34 6.83 -13.56
N GLY A 151 7.43 6.23 -12.80
CA GLY A 151 7.48 4.83 -12.39
C GLY A 151 6.65 4.58 -11.14
N TRP A 152 6.77 3.37 -10.60
CA TRP A 152 6.04 2.96 -9.39
C TRP A 152 6.46 3.69 -8.12
N ASP A 153 7.65 4.32 -8.13
CA ASP A 153 8.21 5.12 -7.05
C ASP A 153 7.96 6.63 -7.22
N ASP A 154 7.21 7.04 -8.25
CA ASP A 154 6.85 8.44 -8.42
C ASP A 154 6.12 8.97 -7.16
N PRO A 155 6.50 10.14 -6.62
CA PRO A 155 5.89 10.70 -5.40
C PRO A 155 4.38 10.92 -5.48
N ARG A 156 3.81 10.95 -6.69
CA ARG A 156 2.36 11.06 -6.93
C ARG A 156 1.63 9.72 -6.78
N MET A 157 2.38 8.60 -6.76
CA MET A 157 1.84 7.26 -6.67
C MET A 157 1.57 6.86 -5.21
N PRO A 158 0.42 6.22 -4.89
CA PRO A 158 0.10 5.76 -3.54
C PRO A 158 0.75 4.40 -3.23
N THR A 159 1.96 4.18 -3.70
CA THR A 159 2.77 3.00 -3.39
C THR A 159 3.65 3.29 -2.18
N ILE A 160 4.11 2.25 -1.49
CA ILE A 160 5.08 2.42 -0.38
C ILE A 160 6.35 3.13 -0.88
N SER A 161 6.83 2.80 -2.07
CA SER A 161 8.00 3.46 -2.68
C SER A 161 7.72 4.93 -3.00
N GLY A 162 6.54 5.25 -3.55
CA GLY A 162 6.12 6.62 -3.82
C GLY A 162 5.96 7.45 -2.55
N LEU A 163 5.30 6.89 -1.54
CA LEU A 163 5.15 7.53 -0.23
C LEU A 163 6.51 7.79 0.43
N ARG A 164 7.41 6.81 0.41
CA ARG A 164 8.79 6.95 0.93
C ARG A 164 9.53 8.07 0.22
N ARG A 165 9.48 8.14 -1.10
CA ARG A 165 10.12 9.19 -1.89
C ARG A 165 9.49 10.56 -1.66
N ARG A 166 8.20 10.61 -1.35
CA ARG A 166 7.46 11.82 -0.96
C ARG A 166 7.81 12.31 0.45
N GLY A 167 8.50 11.52 1.27
CA GLY A 167 8.92 11.86 2.63
C GLY A 167 8.07 11.26 3.75
N TYR A 168 7.18 10.30 3.44
CA TYR A 168 6.45 9.57 4.47
C TYR A 168 7.37 8.61 5.21
N THR A 169 7.35 8.68 6.53
CA THR A 169 8.16 7.82 7.38
C THR A 169 7.50 6.47 7.64
N PRO A 170 8.26 5.40 7.89
CA PRO A 170 7.70 4.11 8.30
C PRO A 170 6.82 4.21 9.55
N ASN A 171 7.20 5.05 10.52
CA ASN A 171 6.47 5.24 11.77
C ASN A 171 5.09 5.86 11.53
N ALA A 172 5.01 6.89 10.69
CA ALA A 172 3.74 7.51 10.33
C ALA A 172 2.79 6.53 9.64
N ILE A 173 3.30 5.72 8.70
CA ILE A 173 2.50 4.71 8.00
C ILE A 173 2.02 3.62 8.97
N ARG A 174 2.88 3.13 9.86
CA ARG A 174 2.49 2.15 10.89
C ARG A 174 1.43 2.71 11.82
N LYS A 175 1.64 3.92 12.35
CA LYS A 175 0.65 4.61 13.19
C LYS A 175 -0.69 4.76 12.51
N PHE A 176 -0.69 5.12 11.22
CA PHE A 176 -1.90 5.20 10.41
C PHE A 176 -2.63 3.86 10.33
N VAL A 177 -1.94 2.76 9.97
CA VAL A 177 -2.57 1.43 9.86
C VAL A 177 -3.07 0.91 11.21
N GLU A 178 -2.34 1.16 12.30
CA GLU A 178 -2.77 0.83 13.66
C GLU A 178 -4.02 1.60 14.07
N THR A 179 -4.10 2.88 13.72
CA THR A 179 -5.26 3.74 14.01
C THR A 179 -6.50 3.28 13.23
N VAL A 180 -6.32 2.91 11.96
CA VAL A 180 -7.39 2.37 11.11
C VAL A 180 -7.85 1.00 11.59
N GLY A 181 -6.91 0.16 12.02
CA GLY A 181 -7.15 -1.21 12.42
C GLY A 181 -7.54 -2.13 11.27
N VAL A 182 -7.87 -3.39 11.62
CA VAL A 182 -8.30 -4.42 10.67
C VAL A 182 -9.83 -4.52 10.69
N ALA A 183 -10.47 -4.27 9.56
CA ALA A 183 -11.92 -4.32 9.42
C ALA A 183 -12.38 -5.56 8.64
N LYS A 184 -13.60 -6.05 8.95
CA LYS A 184 -14.30 -7.10 8.21
C LYS A 184 -15.45 -6.54 7.35
N ARG A 185 -15.45 -5.23 7.12
CA ARG A 185 -16.41 -4.53 6.25
C ARG A 185 -15.64 -3.52 5.39
N GLU A 186 -16.02 -3.43 4.13
CA GLU A 186 -15.48 -2.39 3.24
C GLU A 186 -15.82 -1.01 3.79
N ASN A 187 -14.82 -0.14 3.84
CA ASN A 187 -14.94 1.26 4.22
C ASN A 187 -13.96 2.11 3.41
N VAL A 188 -14.16 3.40 3.44
CA VAL A 188 -13.24 4.38 2.87
C VAL A 188 -12.70 5.23 4.01
N ILE A 189 -11.41 5.23 4.18
CA ILE A 189 -10.70 6.03 5.19
C ILE A 189 -10.37 7.38 4.59
N ASP A 190 -10.59 8.44 5.35
CA ASP A 190 -10.20 9.78 4.91
C ASP A 190 -8.68 9.88 4.82
N VAL A 191 -8.16 10.33 3.66
CA VAL A 191 -6.73 10.56 3.45
C VAL A 191 -6.14 11.56 4.44
N ALA A 192 -6.96 12.49 4.96
CA ALA A 192 -6.56 13.43 5.99
C ALA A 192 -6.03 12.75 7.26
N LEU A 193 -6.48 11.53 7.58
CA LEU A 193 -5.93 10.76 8.70
C LEU A 193 -4.48 10.33 8.44
N LEU A 194 -4.17 9.89 7.21
CA LEU A 194 -2.80 9.57 6.81
C LEU A 194 -1.92 10.82 6.85
N GLU A 195 -2.42 11.95 6.36
CA GLU A 195 -1.73 13.24 6.39
C GLU A 195 -1.52 13.75 7.82
N PHE A 196 -2.46 13.50 8.70
CA PHE A 196 -2.32 13.80 10.13
C PHE A 196 -1.18 12.97 10.75
N CYS A 197 -1.12 11.67 10.51
CA CYS A 197 -0.08 10.80 11.06
C CYS A 197 1.32 11.21 10.59
N ILE A 198 1.48 11.58 9.30
CA ILE A 198 2.79 12.04 8.81
C ILE A 198 3.16 13.42 9.40
N ARG A 199 2.20 14.33 9.55
CA ARG A 199 2.44 15.64 10.14
C ARG A 199 2.88 15.53 11.61
N GLU A 200 2.24 14.66 12.39
CA GLU A 200 2.63 14.41 13.78
C GLU A 200 4.05 13.85 13.91
N ASP A 201 4.42 12.92 13.04
CA ASP A 201 5.76 12.32 13.07
C ASP A 201 6.82 13.33 12.62
N LEU A 202 6.57 14.04 11.53
CA LEU A 202 7.52 15.05 11.01
C LEU A 202 7.65 16.27 11.94
N ASN A 203 6.61 16.65 12.66
CA ASN A 203 6.72 17.71 13.66
C ASN A 203 7.77 17.40 14.73
N LYS A 204 7.93 16.13 15.07
CA LYS A 204 8.92 15.68 16.06
C LYS A 204 10.31 15.46 15.49
N THR A 205 10.40 15.02 14.23
CA THR A 205 11.65 14.47 13.67
C THR A 205 12.29 15.32 12.58
N ALA A 206 11.53 16.19 11.92
CA ALA A 206 12.02 16.94 10.77
C ALA A 206 12.54 18.33 11.16
N SER A 207 13.61 18.76 10.50
CA SER A 207 14.06 20.15 10.59
C SER A 207 13.02 21.09 9.99
N ARG A 208 12.73 22.18 10.69
CA ARG A 208 11.78 23.20 10.26
C ARG A 208 12.51 24.34 9.57
N VAL A 209 12.21 24.52 8.30
CA VAL A 209 12.75 25.62 7.48
C VAL A 209 11.61 26.48 6.96
N MET A 210 11.92 27.75 6.68
CA MET A 210 11.00 28.63 5.96
C MET A 210 11.34 28.59 4.48
N ALA A 211 10.34 28.44 3.64
CA ALA A 211 10.46 28.56 2.19
C ALA A 211 9.49 29.64 1.71
N VAL A 212 9.94 30.48 0.79
CA VAL A 212 9.13 31.52 0.14
C VAL A 212 8.97 31.09 -1.32
N LEU A 213 7.74 30.76 -1.71
CA LEU A 213 7.44 30.19 -3.04
C LEU A 213 6.96 31.25 -4.03
N ASP A 214 6.16 32.23 -3.57
CA ASP A 214 5.69 33.37 -4.34
C ASP A 214 6.19 34.67 -3.64
N PRO A 215 7.47 35.09 -3.89
CA PRO A 215 8.13 36.10 -3.11
C PRO A 215 7.69 37.52 -3.46
N ILE A 216 7.47 38.35 -2.42
CA ILE A 216 7.54 39.80 -2.55
C ILE A 216 8.70 40.32 -1.72
N LYS A 217 9.38 41.35 -2.27
CA LYS A 217 10.49 42.03 -1.64
C LYS A 217 9.98 43.03 -0.61
N VAL A 218 10.53 42.99 0.59
CA VAL A 218 10.31 43.98 1.64
C VAL A 218 11.61 44.70 1.92
N VAL A 219 11.57 46.06 1.89
CA VAL A 219 12.73 46.92 2.19
C VAL A 219 12.47 47.59 3.52
N ILE A 220 13.35 47.34 4.50
CA ILE A 220 13.28 47.94 5.84
C ILE A 220 14.03 49.25 5.82
N THR A 221 13.31 50.36 5.67
CA THR A 221 13.93 51.68 5.35
C THR A 221 14.83 52.24 6.46
N ASN A 222 14.53 51.93 7.72
CA ASN A 222 15.33 52.32 8.87
C ASN A 222 16.44 51.33 9.26
N TYR A 223 16.63 50.25 8.49
CA TYR A 223 17.77 49.36 8.68
C TYR A 223 19.01 49.81 7.87
N PRO A 224 20.20 49.85 8.47
CA PRO A 224 21.40 50.37 7.84
C PRO A 224 21.72 49.65 6.52
N GLU A 225 22.09 50.42 5.48
CA GLU A 225 22.46 49.89 4.18
C GLU A 225 23.78 49.09 4.29
N GLY A 226 23.81 47.92 3.66
CA GLY A 226 24.99 47.05 3.66
C GLY A 226 25.23 46.30 5.00
N LYS A 227 24.42 46.53 6.02
CA LYS A 227 24.51 45.77 7.27
C LYS A 227 23.85 44.40 7.11
N GLU A 228 24.55 43.35 7.54
CA GLU A 228 24.08 41.99 7.66
C GLU A 228 24.25 41.51 9.10
N GLU A 229 23.22 40.88 9.66
CA GLU A 229 23.22 40.26 10.97
C GLU A 229 22.83 38.79 10.87
N TRP A 230 23.28 37.98 11.81
CA TRP A 230 23.04 36.55 11.85
C TRP A 230 22.30 36.21 13.13
N PHE A 231 21.10 35.64 13.00
CA PHE A 231 20.28 35.17 14.11
C PHE A 231 20.31 33.64 14.21
N GLU A 232 20.14 33.16 15.42
CA GLU A 232 19.98 31.72 15.65
C GLU A 232 18.52 31.33 15.48
N ALA A 233 18.29 30.26 14.74
CA ALA A 233 17.00 29.63 14.55
C ALA A 233 17.07 28.15 14.93
N GLU A 234 16.21 27.71 15.83
CA GLU A 234 16.08 26.31 16.18
C GLU A 234 15.72 25.47 14.96
N ASN A 235 16.39 24.32 14.80
CA ASN A 235 16.12 23.39 13.73
C ASN A 235 14.77 22.66 13.94
N ASN A 236 14.44 22.34 15.18
CA ASN A 236 13.13 21.82 15.56
C ASN A 236 12.78 22.27 17.00
N PRO A 237 11.72 23.06 17.21
CA PRO A 237 11.33 23.52 18.54
C PRO A 237 10.70 22.44 19.44
N GLU A 238 10.47 21.23 18.92
CA GLU A 238 10.01 20.06 19.69
C GLU A 238 11.14 19.09 20.02
N ASP A 239 12.37 19.37 19.56
CA ASP A 239 13.55 18.52 19.77
C ASP A 239 14.79 19.38 20.04
N ASP A 240 15.11 19.59 21.29
CA ASP A 240 16.28 20.36 21.74
C ASP A 240 17.60 19.78 21.24
N THR A 241 17.62 18.49 20.87
CA THR A 241 18.81 17.82 20.32
C THR A 241 19.06 18.11 18.85
N ALA A 242 18.06 18.65 18.13
CA ALA A 242 18.17 19.02 16.73
C ALA A 242 19.11 20.23 16.50
N GLY A 243 19.47 20.96 17.59
CA GLY A 243 20.34 22.11 17.53
C GLY A 243 19.73 23.33 16.83
N SER A 244 20.58 24.28 16.47
CA SER A 244 20.21 25.51 15.80
C SER A 244 21.02 25.76 14.53
N ARG A 245 20.56 26.70 13.73
CA ARG A 245 21.27 27.20 12.54
C ARG A 245 21.28 28.72 12.52
N LYS A 246 22.28 29.31 11.89
CA LYS A 246 22.34 30.75 11.65
C LYS A 246 21.54 31.10 10.39
N ILE A 247 20.72 32.15 10.49
CA ILE A 247 19.98 32.73 9.37
C ILE A 247 20.41 34.18 9.18
N PRO A 248 20.72 34.62 7.93
CA PRO A 248 21.09 35.98 7.65
C PRO A 248 19.87 36.93 7.68
N PHE A 249 20.10 38.15 8.09
CA PHE A 249 19.13 39.23 8.04
C PHE A 249 19.75 40.52 7.51
N SER A 250 19.05 41.16 6.59
CA SER A 250 19.51 42.39 5.98
C SER A 250 18.38 43.37 5.73
N ARG A 251 18.67 44.54 5.21
CA ARG A 251 17.68 45.56 4.82
C ARG A 251 16.65 45.08 3.83
N GLU A 252 17.04 44.15 2.94
CA GLU A 252 16.15 43.55 1.94
C GLU A 252 15.85 42.11 2.33
N ILE A 253 14.58 41.79 2.48
CA ILE A 253 14.11 40.44 2.76
C ILE A 253 12.97 40.05 1.81
N TYR A 254 12.65 38.80 1.77
CA TYR A 254 11.53 38.27 0.99
C TYR A 254 10.53 37.58 1.90
N ILE A 255 9.24 37.86 1.66
CA ILE A 255 8.13 37.21 2.34
C ILE A 255 7.19 36.59 1.30
N GLU A 256 6.32 35.70 1.73
CA GLU A 256 5.29 35.13 0.87
C GLU A 256 4.28 36.21 0.51
N LYS A 257 3.87 36.31 -0.75
CA LYS A 257 2.91 37.30 -1.25
C LYS A 257 1.63 37.31 -0.46
N ASN A 258 1.13 36.14 -0.04
CA ASN A 258 -0.06 36.00 0.78
C ASN A 258 0.11 36.49 2.23
N ASP A 259 1.34 36.80 2.65
CA ASP A 259 1.62 37.36 3.98
C ASP A 259 1.49 38.89 4.04
N PHE A 260 1.22 39.55 2.89
CA PHE A 260 0.94 40.97 2.81
C PHE A 260 -0.43 41.26 2.19
N LYS A 261 -1.14 42.23 2.74
CA LYS A 261 -2.37 42.81 2.16
C LYS A 261 -2.44 44.31 2.41
N GLU A 262 -2.73 45.07 1.37
CA GLU A 262 -3.01 46.50 1.49
C GLU A 262 -4.33 46.75 2.25
N GLU A 263 -5.39 46.06 1.82
CA GLU A 263 -6.68 46.08 2.49
C GLU A 263 -6.90 44.76 3.25
N ALA A 264 -6.87 44.81 4.56
CA ALA A 264 -6.96 43.63 5.40
C ALA A 264 -8.11 43.79 6.45
N GLY A 265 -8.94 42.75 6.54
CA GLY A 265 -9.96 42.67 7.60
C GLY A 265 -9.37 42.39 8.99
N ASN A 266 -10.19 42.55 10.03
CA ASN A 266 -9.78 42.40 11.43
C ASN A 266 -9.19 41.04 11.82
N LYS A 267 -9.40 40.00 11.03
CA LYS A 267 -8.87 38.66 11.25
C LYS A 267 -7.57 38.37 10.52
N PHE A 268 -6.97 39.36 9.82
CA PHE A 268 -5.69 39.21 9.16
C PHE A 268 -4.56 39.67 10.09
N PHE A 269 -3.77 38.71 10.60
CA PHE A 269 -2.70 38.90 11.58
C PHE A 269 -1.29 38.89 10.96
N ARG A 270 -1.18 39.15 9.64
CA ARG A 270 0.07 39.25 8.91
C ARG A 270 0.35 40.70 8.53
N LEU A 271 1.35 40.94 7.70
CA LEU A 271 1.75 42.31 7.31
C LEU A 271 0.64 43.03 6.53
N LYS A 272 0.29 44.25 7.01
CA LYS A 272 -0.68 45.14 6.39
C LYS A 272 -0.26 46.58 6.53
N LEU A 273 -0.88 47.49 5.78
CA LEU A 273 -0.61 48.94 5.89
C LEU A 273 -0.84 49.44 7.31
N GLY A 274 0.18 50.12 7.85
CA GLY A 274 0.14 50.69 9.21
C GLY A 274 0.09 49.66 10.33
N GLY A 275 0.35 48.37 10.03
CA GLY A 275 0.39 47.30 11.02
C GLY A 275 1.83 46.87 11.31
N GLU A 276 2.04 46.31 12.49
CA GLU A 276 3.32 45.72 12.89
C GLU A 276 3.24 44.19 12.80
N VAL A 277 4.34 43.57 12.41
CA VAL A 277 4.46 42.12 12.37
C VAL A 277 5.83 41.66 12.88
N ARG A 278 5.84 40.57 13.64
CA ARG A 278 7.07 39.97 14.11
C ARG A 278 7.63 39.03 13.04
N LEU A 279 8.82 39.33 12.54
CA LEU A 279 9.59 38.42 11.74
C LEU A 279 10.17 37.33 12.64
N LYS A 280 9.98 36.05 12.25
CA LYS A 280 10.42 34.91 13.06
C LYS A 280 11.94 34.94 13.28
N ASN A 281 12.36 34.84 14.53
CA ASN A 281 13.76 34.90 14.96
C ASN A 281 14.51 36.22 14.69
N ALA A 282 13.79 37.29 14.32
CA ALA A 282 14.39 38.59 14.02
C ALA A 282 13.61 39.74 14.70
N TYR A 283 13.31 40.79 13.99
CA TYR A 283 12.70 42.01 14.49
C TYR A 283 11.18 42.07 14.33
N ILE A 284 10.56 43.01 15.00
CA ILE A 284 9.23 43.51 14.68
C ILE A 284 9.41 44.64 13.67
N ILE A 285 8.67 44.63 12.60
CA ILE A 285 8.69 45.62 11.52
C ILE A 285 7.30 46.21 11.34
#